data_9343db396c54fc06c96abd89d74cb6e7
#
_entry.id   9343db396c54fc06c96abd89d74cb6e7
#
_cell.length_a   1.000
_cell.length_b   1.000
_cell.length_c   1.000
_cell.angle_alpha   90.00
_cell.angle_beta   90.00
_cell.angle_gamma   90.00
#
_symmetry.space_group_name_H-M   'P 1'
#
loop_
_entity.id
_entity.type
_entity.pdbx_description
1 polymer ?
#
loop_
_entity_poly.entity_id
_entity_poly.type
_entity_poly.pdbx_seq_one_letter_code
_entity_poly.pdbx_strand_id
1 'polypeptide(L)'
;VPLTQGAQHYPDSGWLYPRAVCAELLDHPNITVVEGLGDTALQANTNDEWRAISATGACIAAGDTAVVTTAWEALKDGRLHWLPLQPIRGQTTLLQSHSELAELKCTVCHAGYTPPAKEGQHCIGATYGLNETSTEERHEDHEINIQQLLSHIPSLTQAVTSQSLVGQAAIRCATSDYLPIVGSVPDETQFLVTYDGLRHDRKRLIEKKQPNIKGLYVLTGLGSRGLTSAPLLSEILVSQMINSPPPVTRYLHQAVSPARFLKRRLIKGDLK
;
A
#
# COMPACT_ATOMS: atom_id res chain seq x y z
N VAL A 1 -1.18 23.88 -21.38
CA VAL A 1 -1.84 22.71 -21.97
C VAL A 1 -3.34 22.97 -21.98
N PRO A 2 -4.01 23.03 -23.14
CA PRO A 2 -5.46 23.20 -23.22
C PRO A 2 -6.18 21.90 -22.78
N LEU A 3 -7.15 22.05 -21.86
CA LEU A 3 -7.98 20.97 -21.35
C LEU A 3 -9.38 21.03 -21.98
N THR A 4 -10.02 19.89 -22.16
CA THR A 4 -11.40 19.82 -22.69
C THR A 4 -12.46 20.34 -21.72
N GLN A 5 -12.12 20.39 -20.42
CA GLN A 5 -13.01 20.79 -19.33
C GLN A 5 -12.31 21.78 -18.41
N GLY A 6 -13.09 22.50 -17.60
CA GLY A 6 -12.54 23.31 -16.52
C GLY A 6 -11.79 22.46 -15.49
N ALA A 7 -10.78 23.04 -14.83
CA ALA A 7 -9.98 22.38 -13.83
C ALA A 7 -9.92 23.20 -12.52
N GLN A 8 -9.72 22.49 -11.41
CA GLN A 8 -9.38 23.10 -10.12
C GLN A 8 -7.86 23.03 -9.95
N HIS A 9 -7.25 24.15 -9.57
CA HIS A 9 -5.81 24.22 -9.29
C HIS A 9 -5.57 24.27 -7.79
N TYR A 10 -4.68 23.39 -7.33
CA TYR A 10 -4.24 23.29 -5.93
C TYR A 10 -2.76 23.71 -5.85
N PRO A 11 -2.46 24.99 -5.57
CA PRO A 11 -1.08 25.52 -5.66
C PRO A 11 -0.12 24.85 -4.67
N ASP A 12 -0.63 24.37 -3.52
CA ASP A 12 0.16 23.74 -2.48
C ASP A 12 0.28 22.21 -2.65
N SER A 13 -0.26 21.66 -3.75
CA SER A 13 -0.08 20.25 -4.09
C SER A 13 1.20 20.04 -4.91
N GLY A 14 1.66 18.79 -4.93
CA GLY A 14 2.87 18.44 -5.65
C GLY A 14 2.87 16.99 -6.12
N TRP A 15 3.99 16.60 -6.70
CA TRP A 15 4.26 15.22 -7.07
C TRP A 15 5.63 14.81 -6.53
N LEU A 16 5.77 13.52 -6.27
CA LEU A 16 6.99 12.94 -5.75
C LEU A 16 7.46 11.81 -6.67
N TYR A 17 8.75 11.60 -6.69
CA TYR A 17 9.34 10.42 -7.32
C TYR A 17 9.49 9.31 -6.27
N PRO A 18 8.63 8.26 -6.26
CA PRO A 18 8.54 7.32 -5.15
C PRO A 18 9.86 6.61 -4.82
N ARG A 19 10.60 6.21 -5.86
CA ARG A 19 11.90 5.53 -5.68
C ARG A 19 12.93 6.42 -5.00
N ALA A 20 13.00 7.71 -5.38
CA ALA A 20 13.93 8.64 -4.76
C ALA A 20 13.57 8.89 -3.29
N VAL A 21 12.29 9.05 -2.98
CA VAL A 21 11.81 9.20 -1.60
C VAL A 21 12.16 7.98 -0.75
N CYS A 22 11.93 6.77 -1.27
CA CYS A 22 12.28 5.54 -0.56
C CYS A 22 13.80 5.41 -0.36
N ALA A 23 14.60 5.72 -1.38
CA ALA A 23 16.06 5.68 -1.28
C ALA A 23 16.58 6.63 -0.21
N GLU A 24 16.10 7.89 -0.22
CA GLU A 24 16.49 8.90 0.78
C GLU A 24 16.11 8.50 2.20
N LEU A 25 14.90 7.95 2.41
CA LEU A 25 14.45 7.49 3.72
C LEU A 25 15.21 6.26 4.23
N LEU A 26 15.78 5.45 3.34
CA LEU A 26 16.57 4.27 3.69
C LEU A 26 18.07 4.58 3.87
N ASP A 27 18.53 5.73 3.41
CA ASP A 27 19.94 6.17 3.58
C ASP A 27 20.19 6.68 5.00
N HIS A 28 20.33 5.75 5.93
CA HIS A 28 20.56 6.06 7.33
C HIS A 28 21.50 5.01 7.96
N PRO A 29 22.48 5.42 8.80
CA PRO A 29 23.49 4.51 9.37
C PRO A 29 22.93 3.36 10.21
N ASN A 30 21.71 3.49 10.74
CA ASN A 30 21.05 2.47 11.55
C ASN A 30 20.10 1.58 10.71
N ILE A 31 20.07 1.75 9.39
CA ILE A 31 19.24 0.94 8.49
C ILE A 31 20.13 0.10 7.61
N THR A 32 19.92 -1.22 7.61
CA THR A 32 20.56 -2.15 6.69
C THR A 32 19.53 -2.65 5.69
N VAL A 33 19.73 -2.35 4.41
CA VAL A 33 18.89 -2.83 3.32
C VAL A 33 19.52 -4.08 2.73
N VAL A 34 18.74 -5.15 2.61
CA VAL A 34 19.17 -6.41 1.98
C VAL A 34 18.20 -6.73 0.85
N GLU A 35 18.70 -6.72 -0.37
CA GLU A 35 17.92 -6.90 -1.59
C GLU A 35 18.17 -8.25 -2.27
N GLY A 36 17.35 -8.60 -3.25
CA GLY A 36 17.55 -9.78 -4.09
C GLY A 36 17.31 -11.12 -3.40
N LEU A 37 16.59 -11.13 -2.27
CA LEU A 37 16.41 -12.33 -1.45
C LEU A 37 15.31 -13.28 -1.95
N GLY A 38 14.48 -12.82 -2.89
CA GLY A 38 13.30 -13.58 -3.31
C GLY A 38 12.28 -13.75 -2.16
N ASP A 39 11.58 -14.88 -2.14
CA ASP A 39 10.62 -15.18 -1.09
C ASP A 39 11.33 -15.39 0.25
N THR A 40 10.90 -14.66 1.26
CA THR A 40 11.38 -14.78 2.63
C THR A 40 10.25 -15.16 3.57
N ALA A 41 10.53 -16.05 4.52
CA ALA A 41 9.60 -16.45 5.57
C ALA A 41 9.95 -15.77 6.90
N LEU A 42 8.94 -15.42 7.69
CA LEU A 42 9.12 -14.91 9.02
C LEU A 42 8.86 -16.03 10.05
N GLN A 43 9.84 -16.31 10.91
CA GLN A 43 9.76 -17.34 11.94
C GLN A 43 10.00 -16.72 13.32
N ALA A 44 9.24 -17.17 14.32
CA ALA A 44 9.52 -16.90 15.72
C ALA A 44 10.39 -18.05 16.27
N ASN A 45 11.39 -17.71 17.08
CA ASN A 45 12.12 -18.72 17.83
C ASN A 45 11.56 -18.87 19.26
N THR A 46 12.13 -19.82 20.02
CA THR A 46 11.73 -20.11 21.40
C THR A 46 12.00 -18.97 22.40
N ASN A 47 12.81 -17.98 22.02
CA ASN A 47 13.19 -16.84 22.85
C ASN A 47 12.39 -15.56 22.50
N ASP A 48 11.25 -15.70 21.81
CA ASP A 48 10.43 -14.57 21.31
C ASP A 48 11.17 -13.65 20.31
N GLU A 49 12.25 -14.13 19.69
CA GLU A 49 12.98 -13.44 18.64
C GLU A 49 12.39 -13.78 17.27
N TRP A 50 12.23 -12.80 16.43
CA TRP A 50 11.81 -12.94 15.04
C TRP A 50 13.01 -13.14 14.12
N ARG A 51 12.88 -14.04 13.15
CA ARG A 51 13.92 -14.32 12.15
C ARG A 51 13.34 -14.24 10.75
N ALA A 52 14.00 -13.50 9.88
CA ALA A 52 13.75 -13.53 8.45
C ALA A 52 14.59 -14.65 7.82
N ILE A 53 13.92 -15.61 7.17
CA ILE A 53 14.54 -16.80 6.60
C ILE A 53 14.39 -16.75 5.08
N SER A 54 15.48 -16.92 4.35
CA SER A 54 15.48 -17.00 2.89
C SER A 54 14.84 -18.30 2.38
N ALA A 55 14.56 -18.37 1.08
CA ALA A 55 14.08 -19.58 0.42
C ALA A 55 15.06 -20.78 0.57
N THR A 56 16.34 -20.51 0.79
CA THR A 56 17.37 -21.56 1.04
C THR A 56 17.48 -22.00 2.51
N GLY A 57 16.67 -21.43 3.40
CA GLY A 57 16.69 -21.71 4.83
C GLY A 57 17.73 -20.92 5.64
N ALA A 58 18.47 -19.99 5.02
CA ALA A 58 19.42 -19.15 5.74
C ALA A 58 18.71 -18.03 6.53
N CYS A 59 19.16 -17.81 7.78
CA CYS A 59 18.72 -16.64 8.56
C CYS A 59 19.39 -15.38 8.02
N ILE A 60 18.57 -14.44 7.54
CA ILE A 60 18.99 -13.17 6.94
C ILE A 60 19.16 -12.10 8.01
N ALA A 61 18.19 -12.04 8.92
CA ALA A 61 18.15 -11.09 10.01
C ALA A 61 17.36 -11.66 11.19
N ALA A 62 17.65 -11.16 12.38
CA ALA A 62 16.94 -11.51 13.60
C ALA A 62 16.72 -10.24 14.45
N GLY A 63 15.65 -10.22 15.24
CA GLY A 63 15.31 -9.10 16.12
C GLY A 63 14.09 -9.38 16.99
N ASP A 64 13.91 -8.55 18.01
CA ASP A 64 12.80 -8.67 18.98
C ASP A 64 11.45 -8.28 18.37
N THR A 65 11.48 -7.61 17.21
CA THR A 65 10.29 -7.07 16.55
C THR A 65 10.37 -7.27 15.05
N ALA A 66 9.25 -7.66 14.45
CA ALA A 66 9.08 -7.74 13.01
C ALA A 66 7.88 -6.92 12.55
N VAL A 67 8.05 -6.24 11.42
CA VAL A 67 6.98 -5.49 10.74
C VAL A 67 6.78 -6.05 9.34
N VAL A 68 5.59 -6.59 9.07
CA VAL A 68 5.23 -7.12 7.75
C VAL A 68 4.64 -6.00 6.90
N THR A 69 5.32 -5.67 5.79
CA THR A 69 4.91 -4.61 4.84
C THR A 69 4.81 -5.12 3.40
N THR A 70 4.67 -6.42 3.22
CA THR A 70 4.73 -7.12 1.92
C THR A 70 3.43 -7.01 1.11
N ALA A 71 2.64 -5.98 1.35
CA ALA A 71 1.37 -5.71 0.65
C ALA A 71 0.42 -6.92 0.73
N TRP A 72 -0.16 -7.36 -0.40
CA TRP A 72 -1.08 -8.50 -0.45
C TRP A 72 -0.38 -9.84 -0.17
N GLU A 73 0.92 -9.94 -0.40
CA GLU A 73 1.70 -11.13 -0.11
C GLU A 73 1.82 -11.44 1.40
N ALA A 74 1.48 -10.47 2.27
CA ALA A 74 1.32 -10.71 3.69
C ALA A 74 0.37 -11.90 3.99
N LEU A 75 -0.55 -12.22 3.08
CA LEU A 75 -1.46 -13.37 3.20
C LEU A 75 -0.74 -14.72 3.10
N LYS A 76 0.49 -14.78 2.60
CA LYS A 76 1.32 -15.99 2.60
C LYS A 76 1.73 -16.39 4.02
N ASP A 77 1.76 -15.44 4.95
CA ASP A 77 1.98 -15.72 6.37
C ASP A 77 0.68 -16.20 7.03
N GLY A 78 0.67 -17.42 7.54
CA GLY A 78 -0.51 -18.02 8.16
C GLY A 78 -1.09 -17.23 9.35
N ARG A 79 -0.35 -16.31 9.94
CA ARG A 79 -0.79 -15.41 11.02
C ARG A 79 -1.58 -14.19 10.51
N LEU A 80 -1.52 -13.92 9.20
CA LEU A 80 -2.14 -12.77 8.54
C LEU A 80 -3.19 -13.16 7.49
N HIS A 81 -3.43 -14.45 7.26
CA HIS A 81 -4.32 -14.98 6.23
C HIS A 81 -5.78 -14.46 6.31
N TRP A 82 -6.18 -14.03 7.50
CA TRP A 82 -7.53 -13.51 7.76
C TRP A 82 -7.72 -12.03 7.37
N LEU A 83 -6.66 -11.32 7.00
CA LEU A 83 -6.75 -9.94 6.53
C LEU A 83 -7.44 -9.88 5.16
N PRO A 84 -8.45 -9.00 4.98
CA PRO A 84 -9.16 -8.88 3.70
C PRO A 84 -8.38 -8.01 2.72
N LEU A 85 -7.20 -8.45 2.33
CA LEU A 85 -6.33 -7.77 1.38
C LEU A 85 -6.70 -8.15 -0.05
N GLN A 86 -6.77 -7.15 -0.92
CA GLN A 86 -7.09 -7.31 -2.33
C GLN A 86 -5.94 -6.79 -3.19
N PRO A 87 -5.36 -7.63 -4.06
CA PRO A 87 -4.40 -7.17 -5.05
C PRO A 87 -5.14 -6.37 -6.14
N ILE A 88 -4.53 -5.28 -6.55
CA ILE A 88 -5.06 -4.41 -7.61
C ILE A 88 -3.91 -4.11 -8.56
N ARG A 89 -3.95 -4.75 -9.71
CA ARG A 89 -2.98 -4.49 -10.77
C ARG A 89 -3.16 -3.09 -11.34
N GLY A 90 -2.07 -2.43 -11.66
CA GLY A 90 -2.08 -1.16 -12.39
C GLY A 90 -0.85 -1.06 -13.25
N GLN A 91 -1.05 -0.68 -14.51
CA GLN A 91 0.02 -0.41 -15.45
C GLN A 91 0.09 1.08 -15.76
N THR A 92 1.29 1.60 -15.78
CA THR A 92 1.61 2.94 -16.28
C THR A 92 2.16 2.87 -17.68
N THR A 93 2.12 3.99 -18.39
CA THR A 93 2.70 4.17 -19.72
C THR A 93 3.68 5.33 -19.67
N LEU A 94 4.87 5.15 -20.26
CA LEU A 94 5.86 6.20 -20.42
C LEU A 94 5.69 6.82 -21.79
N LEU A 95 5.54 8.14 -21.83
CA LEU A 95 5.51 8.94 -23.06
C LEU A 95 6.71 9.85 -23.12
N GLN A 96 7.37 9.90 -24.27
CA GLN A 96 8.39 10.92 -24.52
C GLN A 96 7.74 12.29 -24.47
N SER A 97 8.41 13.22 -23.83
CA SER A 97 7.91 14.58 -23.70
C SER A 97 7.79 15.24 -25.08
N HIS A 98 6.63 15.78 -25.37
CA HIS A 98 6.33 16.55 -26.56
C HIS A 98 6.21 18.04 -26.20
N SER A 99 6.37 18.92 -27.18
CA SER A 99 6.35 20.38 -26.98
C SER A 99 5.18 20.88 -26.13
N GLU A 100 3.99 20.30 -26.31
CA GLU A 100 2.80 20.70 -25.55
C GLU A 100 2.83 20.24 -24.07
N LEU A 101 3.47 19.13 -23.75
CA LEU A 101 3.61 18.62 -22.39
C LEU A 101 4.91 19.08 -21.72
N ALA A 102 5.92 19.51 -22.48
CA ALA A 102 7.23 19.89 -21.95
C ALA A 102 7.14 21.02 -20.91
N GLU A 103 6.18 21.92 -21.08
CA GLU A 103 5.92 23.06 -20.18
C GLU A 103 5.01 22.72 -18.99
N LEU A 104 4.61 21.45 -18.84
CA LEU A 104 3.75 21.04 -17.73
C LEU A 104 4.51 21.14 -16.40
N LYS A 105 4.05 22.02 -15.49
CA LYS A 105 4.69 22.29 -14.19
C LYS A 105 3.97 21.63 -13.00
N CYS A 106 2.77 21.12 -13.20
CA CYS A 106 1.98 20.46 -12.16
C CYS A 106 1.37 19.16 -12.72
N THR A 107 1.00 18.26 -11.85
CA THR A 107 0.27 17.05 -12.27
C THR A 107 -1.14 17.41 -12.70
N VAL A 108 -1.54 16.98 -13.89
CA VAL A 108 -2.94 17.01 -14.32
C VAL A 108 -3.58 15.68 -13.93
N CYS A 109 -4.56 15.73 -13.02
CA CYS A 109 -5.36 14.58 -12.61
C CYS A 109 -6.68 14.58 -13.40
N HIS A 110 -7.00 13.43 -13.99
CA HIS A 110 -8.22 13.19 -14.75
C HIS A 110 -8.74 11.78 -14.40
N ALA A 111 -9.28 10.99 -15.31
CA ALA A 111 -9.55 9.56 -15.09
C ALA A 111 -8.26 8.76 -14.76
N GLY A 112 -7.12 9.31 -15.17
CA GLY A 112 -5.76 8.93 -14.75
C GLY A 112 -4.99 10.15 -14.22
N TYR A 113 -3.70 10.21 -14.51
CA TYR A 113 -2.83 11.34 -14.17
C TYR A 113 -1.70 11.52 -15.18
N THR A 114 -1.24 12.76 -15.29
CA THR A 114 -0.10 13.14 -16.13
C THR A 114 0.77 14.11 -15.33
N PRO A 115 1.89 13.64 -14.74
CA PRO A 115 2.84 14.50 -14.04
C PRO A 115 3.75 15.24 -15.01
N PRO A 116 4.48 16.27 -14.55
CA PRO A 116 5.61 16.82 -15.28
C PRO A 116 6.60 15.75 -15.71
N ALA A 117 7.31 16.05 -16.81
CA ALA A 117 8.33 15.14 -17.31
C ALA A 117 9.50 14.99 -16.32
N LYS A 118 10.01 13.77 -16.19
CA LYS A 118 11.30 13.49 -15.59
C LYS A 118 12.18 12.83 -16.65
N GLU A 119 13.39 13.36 -16.83
CA GLU A 119 14.35 12.85 -17.82
C GLU A 119 13.74 12.76 -19.23
N GLY A 120 12.90 13.73 -19.58
CA GLY A 120 12.24 13.80 -20.88
C GLY A 120 11.05 12.85 -21.07
N GLN A 121 10.57 12.19 -20.01
CA GLN A 121 9.43 11.28 -20.07
C GLN A 121 8.33 11.65 -19.08
N HIS A 122 7.06 11.48 -19.48
CA HIS A 122 5.89 11.54 -18.63
C HIS A 122 5.42 10.14 -18.29
N CYS A 123 5.16 9.85 -17.01
CA CYS A 123 4.59 8.58 -16.56
C CYS A 123 3.09 8.74 -16.41
N ILE A 124 2.33 8.41 -17.43
CA ILE A 124 0.85 8.50 -17.40
C ILE A 124 0.23 7.22 -16.86
N GLY A 125 -0.94 7.31 -16.29
CA GLY A 125 -1.68 6.11 -15.81
C GLY A 125 -2.73 6.42 -14.75
N ALA A 126 -3.19 5.38 -14.16
CA ALA A 126 -2.86 3.99 -14.40
C ALA A 126 -4.13 3.16 -14.54
N THR A 127 -4.02 2.01 -15.17
CA THR A 127 -5.11 1.04 -15.21
C THR A 127 -5.44 0.48 -13.83
N TYR A 128 -6.57 -0.23 -13.72
CA TYR A 128 -7.09 -0.70 -12.45
C TYR A 128 -7.75 -2.08 -12.61
N GLY A 129 -6.96 -3.15 -12.42
CA GLY A 129 -7.40 -4.55 -12.51
C GLY A 129 -7.59 -5.16 -11.11
N LEU A 130 -8.85 -5.41 -10.73
CA LEU A 130 -9.18 -6.02 -9.43
C LEU A 130 -8.81 -7.50 -9.41
N ASN A 131 -8.22 -7.95 -8.30
CA ASN A 131 -7.82 -9.35 -8.06
C ASN A 131 -6.84 -9.91 -9.10
N GLU A 132 -6.09 -9.04 -9.77
CA GLU A 132 -5.05 -9.41 -10.71
C GLU A 132 -3.67 -9.24 -10.08
N THR A 133 -2.80 -10.24 -10.30
CA THR A 133 -1.44 -10.30 -9.72
C THR A 133 -0.32 -10.42 -10.76
N SER A 134 -0.65 -10.47 -12.06
CA SER A 134 0.35 -10.45 -13.12
C SER A 134 1.03 -9.07 -13.19
N THR A 135 2.35 -9.05 -13.28
CA THR A 135 3.14 -7.85 -13.52
C THR A 135 3.63 -7.74 -14.97
N GLU A 136 3.11 -8.61 -15.85
CA GLU A 136 3.41 -8.54 -17.28
C GLU A 136 2.81 -7.26 -17.87
N GLU A 137 3.58 -6.61 -18.74
CA GLU A 137 3.14 -5.44 -19.49
C GLU A 137 2.15 -5.88 -20.58
N ARG A 138 1.04 -5.12 -20.73
CA ARG A 138 -0.03 -5.41 -21.70
C ARG A 138 -0.25 -4.22 -22.60
N HIS A 139 -0.42 -4.49 -23.87
CA HIS A 139 -0.69 -3.46 -24.88
C HIS A 139 -2.04 -2.75 -24.63
N GLU A 140 -3.04 -3.50 -24.25
CA GLU A 140 -4.40 -3.00 -23.98
C GLU A 140 -4.39 -1.96 -22.83
N ASP A 141 -3.53 -2.14 -21.85
CA ASP A 141 -3.39 -1.18 -20.74
C ASP A 141 -2.75 0.15 -21.20
N HIS A 142 -1.84 0.10 -22.17
CA HIS A 142 -1.32 1.31 -22.79
C HIS A 142 -2.42 2.06 -23.56
N GLU A 143 -3.22 1.35 -24.32
CA GLU A 143 -4.35 1.93 -25.05
C GLU A 143 -5.33 2.63 -24.09
N ILE A 144 -5.68 1.99 -22.96
CA ILE A 144 -6.54 2.57 -21.94
C ILE A 144 -5.93 3.86 -21.38
N ASN A 145 -4.66 3.85 -20.99
CA ASN A 145 -3.96 5.03 -20.44
C ASN A 145 -3.94 6.18 -21.45
N ILE A 146 -3.69 5.88 -22.73
CA ILE A 146 -3.68 6.85 -23.81
C ILE A 146 -5.08 7.42 -24.06
N GLN A 147 -6.10 6.58 -24.12
CA GLN A 147 -7.47 7.03 -24.31
C GLN A 147 -7.92 7.95 -23.17
N GLN A 148 -7.56 7.63 -21.94
CA GLN A 148 -7.80 8.50 -20.79
C GLN A 148 -7.10 9.86 -20.92
N LEU A 149 -5.84 9.88 -21.35
CA LEU A 149 -5.11 11.12 -21.61
C LEU A 149 -5.77 11.94 -22.71
N LEU A 150 -6.01 11.33 -23.87
CA LEU A 150 -6.52 12.02 -25.06
C LEU A 150 -7.96 12.51 -24.89
N SER A 151 -8.77 11.87 -24.06
CA SER A 151 -10.12 12.36 -23.74
C SER A 151 -10.08 13.72 -23.02
N HIS A 152 -8.98 14.06 -22.36
CA HIS A 152 -8.78 15.32 -21.64
C HIS A 152 -7.86 16.31 -22.35
N ILE A 153 -6.90 15.79 -23.15
CA ILE A 153 -5.93 16.59 -23.90
C ILE A 153 -5.86 16.07 -25.34
N PRO A 154 -6.87 16.33 -26.19
CA PRO A 154 -6.96 15.78 -27.55
C PRO A 154 -5.85 16.25 -28.49
N SER A 155 -5.25 17.41 -28.21
CA SER A 155 -4.14 17.96 -29.02
C SER A 155 -2.92 17.04 -29.11
N LEU A 156 -2.75 16.10 -28.16
CA LEU A 156 -1.65 15.15 -28.11
C LEU A 156 -1.80 13.94 -29.05
N THR A 157 -2.91 13.81 -29.77
CA THR A 157 -3.18 12.62 -30.60
C THR A 157 -2.03 12.26 -31.54
N GLN A 158 -1.52 13.23 -32.30
CA GLN A 158 -0.41 12.98 -33.23
C GLN A 158 0.91 12.62 -32.53
N ALA A 159 1.17 13.26 -31.38
CA ALA A 159 2.39 13.02 -30.61
C ALA A 159 2.44 11.62 -30.00
N VAL A 160 1.29 11.09 -29.62
CA VAL A 160 1.20 9.78 -28.95
C VAL A 160 1.18 8.62 -29.94
N THR A 161 0.47 8.73 -31.07
CA THR A 161 0.33 7.65 -32.06
C THR A 161 1.63 7.27 -32.78
N SER A 162 2.64 8.13 -32.73
CA SER A 162 3.96 7.89 -33.35
C SER A 162 4.99 7.25 -32.40
N GLN A 163 4.64 7.01 -31.15
CA GLN A 163 5.58 6.51 -30.15
C GLN A 163 5.49 4.99 -29.96
N SER A 164 6.65 4.36 -29.72
CA SER A 164 6.70 3.02 -29.16
C SER A 164 6.38 3.12 -27.67
N LEU A 165 5.34 2.40 -27.22
CA LEU A 165 4.85 2.45 -25.86
C LEU A 165 5.61 1.46 -25.00
N VAL A 166 6.08 1.92 -23.86
CA VAL A 166 6.68 1.12 -22.81
C VAL A 166 6.10 1.56 -21.46
N GLY A 167 6.14 0.68 -20.46
CA GLY A 167 5.59 1.01 -19.16
C GLY A 167 6.01 0.05 -18.08
N GLN A 168 5.23 0.02 -17.02
CA GLN A 168 5.45 -0.88 -15.91
C GLN A 168 4.13 -1.25 -15.26
N ALA A 169 3.90 -2.53 -15.06
CA ALA A 169 2.81 -3.04 -14.25
C ALA A 169 3.28 -3.34 -12.82
N ALA A 170 2.45 -3.01 -11.84
CA ALA A 170 2.69 -3.30 -10.44
C ALA A 170 1.37 -3.60 -9.70
N ILE A 171 1.47 -4.24 -8.55
CA ILE A 171 0.31 -4.64 -7.77
C ILE A 171 0.18 -3.74 -6.55
N ARG A 172 -0.91 -2.98 -6.48
CA ARG A 172 -1.34 -2.27 -5.27
C ARG A 172 -2.06 -3.24 -4.35
N CYS A 173 -2.07 -2.92 -3.07
CA CYS A 173 -2.82 -3.68 -2.08
C CYS A 173 -3.84 -2.77 -1.41
N ALA A 174 -5.12 -3.11 -1.50
CA ALA A 174 -6.19 -2.44 -0.81
C ALA A 174 -6.86 -3.37 0.20
N THR A 175 -7.66 -2.79 1.09
CA THR A 175 -8.55 -3.51 2.00
C THR A 175 -9.99 -3.40 1.51
N SER A 176 -10.87 -4.27 2.00
CA SER A 176 -12.29 -4.25 1.65
C SER A 176 -13.03 -2.97 2.11
N ASP A 177 -12.46 -2.19 3.02
CA ASP A 177 -13.03 -0.92 3.50
C ASP A 177 -12.22 0.31 3.03
N TYR A 178 -11.23 0.11 2.17
CA TYR A 178 -10.34 1.14 1.61
C TYR A 178 -9.50 1.90 2.65
N LEU A 179 -9.53 1.51 3.92
CA LEU A 179 -8.66 2.07 4.95
C LEU A 179 -7.40 1.20 5.11
N PRO A 180 -6.23 1.79 5.26
CA PRO A 180 -5.00 1.04 5.49
C PRO A 180 -5.05 0.25 6.80
N ILE A 181 -4.10 -0.65 6.96
CA ILE A 181 -3.91 -1.45 8.16
C ILE A 181 -2.58 -1.07 8.78
N VAL A 182 -2.57 -0.77 10.07
CA VAL A 182 -1.35 -0.57 10.85
C VAL A 182 -1.51 -0.99 12.28
N GLY A 183 -0.50 -1.66 12.83
CA GLY A 183 -0.38 -1.95 14.26
C GLY A 183 -0.04 -3.40 14.58
N SER A 184 -0.14 -3.73 15.87
CA SER A 184 0.13 -5.06 16.40
C SER A 184 -0.80 -6.10 15.79
N VAL A 185 -0.27 -7.25 15.41
CA VAL A 185 -1.05 -8.36 14.86
C VAL A 185 -1.78 -9.09 15.99
N PRO A 186 -3.13 -9.15 15.96
CA PRO A 186 -3.87 -9.95 16.93
C PRO A 186 -3.52 -11.44 16.81
N ASP A 187 -3.44 -12.11 17.95
CA ASP A 187 -3.55 -13.57 17.97
C ASP A 187 -5.00 -13.95 17.68
N GLU A 188 -5.28 -14.43 16.48
CA GLU A 188 -6.64 -14.68 16.00
C GLU A 188 -7.40 -15.60 16.97
N THR A 189 -6.79 -16.71 17.37
CA THR A 189 -7.43 -17.71 18.25
C THR A 189 -7.80 -17.10 19.59
N GLN A 190 -6.85 -16.45 20.25
CA GLN A 190 -7.11 -15.83 21.56
C GLN A 190 -8.04 -14.63 21.44
N PHE A 191 -7.97 -13.89 20.32
CA PHE A 191 -8.87 -12.78 20.05
C PHE A 191 -10.32 -13.25 19.98
N LEU A 192 -10.59 -14.31 19.22
CA LEU A 192 -11.94 -14.85 19.07
C LEU A 192 -12.53 -15.31 20.40
N VAL A 193 -11.74 -15.96 21.26
CA VAL A 193 -12.16 -16.36 22.61
C VAL A 193 -12.39 -15.13 23.49
N THR A 194 -11.49 -14.17 23.48
CA THR A 194 -11.57 -12.98 24.35
C THR A 194 -12.77 -12.10 24.02
N TYR A 195 -13.08 -11.99 22.73
CA TYR A 195 -14.12 -11.09 22.21
C TYR A 195 -15.41 -11.81 21.80
N ASP A 196 -15.57 -13.09 22.14
CA ASP A 196 -16.75 -13.92 21.77
C ASP A 196 -18.09 -13.26 22.10
N GLY A 197 -18.17 -12.56 23.23
CA GLY A 197 -19.37 -11.83 23.63
C GLY A 197 -19.92 -10.83 22.61
N LEU A 198 -19.10 -10.37 21.64
CA LEU A 198 -19.54 -9.50 20.55
C LEU A 198 -20.45 -10.20 19.54
N ARG A 199 -20.49 -11.52 19.50
CA ARG A 199 -21.41 -12.31 18.67
C ARG A 199 -22.87 -12.09 19.10
N HIS A 200 -23.08 -11.92 20.41
CA HIS A 200 -24.39 -11.78 21.03
C HIS A 200 -24.77 -10.31 21.24
N ASP A 201 -23.82 -9.49 21.62
CA ASP A 201 -24.00 -8.05 21.79
C ASP A 201 -22.86 -7.25 21.19
N ARG A 202 -23.11 -6.65 20.00
CA ARG A 202 -22.14 -5.83 19.27
C ARG A 202 -21.66 -4.58 20.04
N LYS A 203 -22.39 -4.15 21.06
CA LYS A 203 -22.06 -2.99 21.90
C LYS A 203 -21.39 -3.38 23.21
N ARG A 204 -21.23 -4.65 23.48
CA ARG A 204 -20.62 -5.15 24.73
C ARG A 204 -19.24 -4.55 24.90
N LEU A 205 -19.04 -3.90 26.06
CA LEU A 205 -17.72 -3.42 26.46
C LEU A 205 -16.89 -4.63 26.93
N ILE A 206 -15.71 -4.79 26.35
CA ILE A 206 -14.74 -5.82 26.72
C ILE A 206 -13.52 -5.10 27.27
N GLU A 207 -13.35 -5.19 28.58
CA GLU A 207 -12.27 -4.49 29.30
C GLU A 207 -10.91 -5.21 29.20
N LYS A 208 -10.91 -6.46 28.71
CA LYS A 208 -9.69 -7.23 28.54
C LYS A 208 -8.79 -6.60 27.49
N LYS A 209 -7.47 -6.60 27.76
CA LYS A 209 -6.45 -6.19 26.78
C LYS A 209 -6.54 -7.10 25.56
N GLN A 210 -6.43 -6.50 24.37
CA GLN A 210 -6.41 -7.23 23.11
C GLN A 210 -5.22 -8.20 23.09
N PRO A 211 -5.44 -9.51 22.87
CA PRO A 211 -4.35 -10.46 22.69
C PRO A 211 -3.68 -10.23 21.33
N ASN A 212 -2.38 -10.00 21.36
CA ASN A 212 -1.56 -9.79 20.19
C ASN A 212 -0.38 -10.77 20.18
N ILE A 213 0.08 -11.13 19.00
CA ILE A 213 1.34 -11.85 18.82
C ILE A 213 2.47 -10.92 19.22
N LYS A 214 3.30 -11.35 20.18
CA LYS A 214 4.37 -10.52 20.75
C LYS A 214 5.38 -10.13 19.67
N GLY A 215 5.73 -8.83 19.59
CA GLY A 215 6.72 -8.31 18.66
C GLY A 215 6.34 -8.36 17.18
N LEU A 216 5.12 -8.79 16.81
CA LEU A 216 4.67 -8.82 15.43
C LEU A 216 3.74 -7.66 15.11
N TYR A 217 4.08 -6.94 14.06
CA TYR A 217 3.33 -5.80 13.56
C TYR A 217 3.08 -5.91 12.06
N VAL A 218 2.10 -5.17 11.56
CA VAL A 218 1.77 -5.10 10.13
C VAL A 218 1.48 -3.65 9.73
N LEU A 219 1.95 -3.25 8.53
CA LEU A 219 1.56 -2.03 7.86
C LEU A 219 1.33 -2.37 6.39
N THR A 220 0.07 -2.35 5.94
CA THR A 220 -0.31 -2.79 4.60
C THR A 220 -1.66 -2.21 4.16
N GLY A 221 -2.13 -2.58 2.98
CA GLY A 221 -3.45 -2.17 2.51
C GLY A 221 -3.55 -0.68 2.14
N LEU A 222 -2.45 -0.06 1.73
CA LEU A 222 -2.34 1.38 1.46
C LEU A 222 -3.15 1.85 0.23
N GLY A 223 -3.56 0.92 -0.63
CA GLY A 223 -4.31 1.22 -1.86
C GLY A 223 -3.54 2.15 -2.79
N SER A 224 -4.25 3.14 -3.34
CA SER A 224 -3.68 4.13 -4.26
C SER A 224 -3.11 5.38 -3.56
N ARG A 225 -3.15 5.44 -2.22
CA ARG A 225 -2.77 6.65 -1.45
C ARG A 225 -1.60 6.39 -0.49
N GLY A 226 -0.73 5.44 -0.84
CA GLY A 226 0.37 5.01 0.01
C GLY A 226 1.30 6.15 0.42
N LEU A 227 1.80 6.92 -0.53
CA LEU A 227 2.71 8.04 -0.26
C LEU A 227 2.11 9.12 0.66
N THR A 228 0.80 9.34 0.58
CA THR A 228 0.11 10.31 1.44
C THR A 228 -0.09 9.79 2.86
N SER A 229 -0.40 8.50 3.00
CA SER A 229 -0.80 7.92 4.28
C SER A 229 0.35 7.25 5.05
N ALA A 230 1.36 6.72 4.37
CA ALA A 230 2.44 5.97 4.98
C ALA A 230 3.19 6.73 6.09
N PRO A 231 3.53 8.03 5.96
CA PRO A 231 4.21 8.74 7.04
C PRO A 231 3.43 8.74 8.36
N LEU A 232 2.15 9.11 8.32
CA LEU A 232 1.31 9.11 9.52
C LEU A 232 1.11 7.69 10.08
N LEU A 233 0.96 6.69 9.20
CA LEU A 233 0.82 5.29 9.63
C LEU A 233 2.09 4.76 10.29
N SER A 234 3.26 5.18 9.82
CA SER A 234 4.54 4.84 10.43
C SER A 234 4.66 5.45 11.83
N GLU A 235 4.24 6.69 12.03
CA GLU A 235 4.18 7.32 13.36
C GLU A 235 3.23 6.58 14.30
N ILE A 236 2.06 6.15 13.83
CA ILE A 236 1.14 5.31 14.61
C ILE A 236 1.80 3.99 14.99
N LEU A 237 2.50 3.35 14.05
CA LEU A 237 3.17 2.08 14.28
C LEU A 237 4.27 2.21 15.34
N VAL A 238 5.16 3.19 15.15
CA VAL A 238 6.26 3.47 16.09
C VAL A 238 5.72 3.77 17.48
N SER A 239 4.65 4.58 17.60
CA SER A 239 4.04 4.88 18.88
C SER A 239 3.59 3.62 19.64
N GLN A 240 3.07 2.61 18.94
CA GLN A 240 2.73 1.32 19.55
C GLN A 240 3.97 0.51 19.96
N MET A 241 5.01 0.52 19.14
CA MET A 241 6.27 -0.23 19.41
C MET A 241 6.99 0.29 20.64
N ILE A 242 7.04 1.62 20.82
CA ILE A 242 7.72 2.26 21.96
C ILE A 242 6.76 2.59 23.12
N ASN A 243 5.51 2.15 23.03
CA ASN A 243 4.47 2.38 24.04
C ASN A 243 4.26 3.88 24.36
N SER A 244 4.27 4.74 23.35
CA SER A 244 3.94 6.16 23.43
C SER A 244 2.51 6.47 22.97
N PRO A 245 1.95 7.63 23.34
CA PRO A 245 0.64 8.03 22.84
C PRO A 245 0.61 8.10 21.31
N PRO A 246 -0.43 7.58 20.65
CA PRO A 246 -0.54 7.66 19.20
C PRO A 246 -0.79 9.12 18.74
N PRO A 247 -0.28 9.53 17.56
CA PRO A 247 -0.42 10.89 17.04
C PRO A 247 -1.83 11.19 16.48
N VAL A 248 -2.78 10.30 16.72
CA VAL A 248 -4.16 10.38 16.22
C VAL A 248 -5.16 10.09 17.32
N THR A 249 -6.41 10.50 17.09
CA THR A 249 -7.51 10.18 18.02
C THR A 249 -7.72 8.67 18.14
N ARG A 250 -8.26 8.22 19.27
CA ARG A 250 -8.61 6.82 19.51
C ARG A 250 -9.49 6.24 18.39
N TYR A 251 -10.41 7.03 17.86
CA TYR A 251 -11.28 6.63 16.76
C TYR A 251 -10.49 6.27 15.50
N LEU A 252 -9.59 7.17 15.06
CA LEU A 252 -8.75 6.94 13.89
C LEU A 252 -7.79 5.77 14.09
N HIS A 253 -7.18 5.67 15.27
CA HIS A 253 -6.31 4.56 15.63
C HIS A 253 -7.05 3.20 15.52
N GLN A 254 -8.29 3.12 16.03
CA GLN A 254 -9.10 1.92 15.90
C GLN A 254 -9.55 1.64 14.47
N ALA A 255 -9.80 2.68 13.68
CA ALA A 255 -10.22 2.56 12.29
C ALA A 255 -9.14 1.95 11.38
N VAL A 256 -7.85 2.12 11.71
CA VAL A 256 -6.73 1.54 10.95
C VAL A 256 -6.14 0.26 11.59
N SER A 257 -6.58 -0.11 12.79
CA SER A 257 -6.11 -1.33 13.48
C SER A 257 -6.47 -2.60 12.70
N PRO A 258 -5.58 -3.60 12.59
CA PRO A 258 -5.89 -4.90 11.99
C PRO A 258 -7.05 -5.61 12.70
N ALA A 259 -7.17 -5.49 14.03
CA ALA A 259 -8.21 -6.10 14.84
C ALA A 259 -9.65 -5.73 14.42
N ARG A 260 -9.83 -4.60 13.69
CA ARG A 260 -11.15 -4.19 13.22
C ARG A 260 -11.84 -5.23 12.34
N PHE A 261 -11.07 -6.02 11.60
CA PHE A 261 -11.62 -7.05 10.73
C PHE A 261 -12.06 -8.29 11.49
N LEU A 262 -11.28 -8.75 12.47
CA LEU A 262 -11.71 -9.84 13.37
C LEU A 262 -12.95 -9.45 14.16
N LYS A 263 -12.98 -8.22 14.68
CA LYS A 263 -14.17 -7.69 15.37
C LYS A 263 -15.41 -7.69 14.46
N ARG A 264 -15.27 -7.24 13.22
CA ARG A 264 -16.38 -7.23 12.24
C ARG A 264 -16.87 -8.64 11.90
N ARG A 265 -15.94 -9.60 11.73
CA ARG A 265 -16.27 -11.00 11.46
C ARG A 265 -17.03 -11.63 12.64
N LEU A 266 -16.60 -11.36 13.88
CA LEU A 266 -17.35 -11.79 15.08
C LEU A 266 -18.77 -11.25 15.10
N ILE A 267 -18.95 -9.93 14.90
CA ILE A 267 -20.26 -9.27 14.93
C ILE A 267 -21.19 -9.77 13.83
N LYS A 268 -20.66 -10.09 12.65
CA LYS A 268 -21.43 -10.61 11.50
C LYS A 268 -21.74 -12.11 11.62
N GLY A 269 -21.05 -12.84 12.49
CA GLY A 269 -21.18 -14.30 12.58
C GLY A 269 -20.44 -15.05 11.46
N ASP A 270 -19.52 -14.39 10.74
CA ASP A 270 -18.76 -14.97 9.62
C ASP A 270 -17.62 -15.90 10.07
N LEU A 271 -17.52 -16.17 11.36
CA LEU A 271 -16.55 -17.09 11.97
C LEU A 271 -17.32 -18.28 12.54
N LYS A 272 -17.22 -19.41 11.85
CA LYS A 272 -17.66 -20.71 12.37
C LYS A 272 -16.59 -21.33 13.26
#